data_53ea0ea6984f6399ac59da08e2335e0e
#
_entry.id   53ea0ea6984f6399ac59da08e2335e0e
#
_cell.length_a   1.000
_cell.length_b   1.000
_cell.length_c   1.000
_cell.angle_alpha   90.00
_cell.angle_beta   90.00
_cell.angle_gamma   90.00
#
_symmetry.space_group_name_H-M   'P 1'
#
loop_
_entity.id
_entity.type
_entity.pdbx_description
1 polymer ?
#
loop_
_entity_poly.entity_id
_entity_poly.type
_entity_poly.pdbx_seq_one_letter_code
_entity_poly.pdbx_strand_id
1 'polypeptide(L)'
;MTDVINFKTIIRIIGILLLLETIMLLACSGISYYYNDEALLDFWKSAGITAGAGLLMAVAGKGGDKQLTRRDGYVLVSFAWVAFSLFGMLPFYISGYVPDITNAFFETMSGFTSTGATVLDNIESLPHGLLFWRSMTQWIGGLGIIMFTIAVLPIFGVSGLQVFAAEASGPTHDKVHPRIGITAKWIWGIYAGMTGTLIILLTVGGMSIFDSVCHAFATTSTGGFSTKQASVAYYHSPYIEYVISLFMFVSGINFTLLLFFVNRKFKKVIDNAELKWYFWSVTGFTTVIAVILYYSSSMGMEEAFRKSLFQVISLHTSTGFATDDYMLWTPILWGLLTIVMIMGACAGSTTGGLKCIRMVILAKVSRNEFKHILHPNAVLPVRVNKQVISPSIVSTVLAFFFLYFIIAIIGILIMMGMGIDAEESIGCVVSSIGNMGPGLGDTGPAYSWNSLPDAAKWLLSFLMLLGRLELFTVLLLFTPEFWKRN
;
A
#
# COMPACT_ATOMS: atom_id res chain seq x y z
N MET A 1 29.93 -14.80 -21.32
CA MET A 1 29.36 -13.43 -21.43
C MET A 1 28.20 -13.34 -20.45
N THR A 2 28.36 -12.70 -19.30
CA THR A 2 27.28 -12.51 -18.35
C THR A 2 26.41 -11.38 -18.88
N ASP A 3 25.16 -11.68 -19.21
CA ASP A 3 24.17 -10.68 -19.62
C ASP A 3 24.02 -9.63 -18.53
N VAL A 4 23.77 -8.37 -18.90
CA VAL A 4 23.58 -7.27 -17.94
C VAL A 4 22.42 -7.53 -17.03
N ILE A 5 21.40 -8.27 -17.49
CA ILE A 5 20.20 -8.68 -16.78
C ILE A 5 19.92 -10.16 -17.04
N ASN A 6 19.63 -10.89 -15.98
CA ASN A 6 19.34 -12.32 -16.05
C ASN A 6 17.85 -12.58 -16.31
N PHE A 7 17.39 -12.30 -17.53
CA PHE A 7 15.98 -12.47 -17.92
C PHE A 7 15.43 -13.89 -17.69
N LYS A 8 16.25 -14.94 -17.90
CA LYS A 8 15.81 -16.32 -17.67
C LYS A 8 15.39 -16.56 -16.22
N THR A 9 16.22 -16.10 -15.29
CA THR A 9 15.91 -16.24 -13.85
C THR A 9 14.72 -15.39 -13.44
N ILE A 10 14.60 -14.16 -13.97
CA ILE A 10 13.45 -13.28 -13.73
C ILE A 10 12.15 -13.95 -14.19
N ILE A 11 12.09 -14.44 -15.42
CA ILE A 11 10.93 -15.14 -15.99
C ILE A 11 10.56 -16.36 -15.12
N ARG A 12 11.57 -17.14 -14.72
CA ARG A 12 11.35 -18.31 -13.86
C ARG A 12 10.70 -17.93 -12.53
N ILE A 13 11.19 -16.86 -11.89
CA ILE A 13 10.69 -16.42 -10.59
C ILE A 13 9.26 -15.90 -10.74
N ILE A 14 8.98 -15.07 -11.76
CA ILE A 14 7.61 -14.61 -12.04
C ILE A 14 6.69 -15.81 -12.28
N GLY A 15 7.12 -16.82 -13.03
CA GLY A 15 6.35 -18.05 -13.22
C GLY A 15 6.03 -18.78 -11.91
N ILE A 16 6.99 -18.89 -10.99
CA ILE A 16 6.76 -19.47 -9.65
C ILE A 16 5.77 -18.63 -8.84
N LEU A 17 5.87 -17.30 -8.93
CA LEU A 17 4.95 -16.40 -8.25
C LEU A 17 3.52 -16.54 -8.78
N LEU A 18 3.33 -16.68 -10.09
CA LEU A 18 2.01 -16.96 -10.68
C LEU A 18 1.44 -18.31 -10.23
N LEU A 19 2.26 -19.33 -10.00
CA LEU A 19 1.80 -20.59 -9.42
C LEU A 19 1.30 -20.42 -7.98
N LEU A 20 1.91 -19.51 -7.22
CA LEU A 20 1.40 -19.15 -5.89
C LEU A 20 0.07 -18.39 -5.97
N GLU A 21 -0.06 -17.46 -6.92
CA GLU A 21 -1.33 -16.79 -7.18
C GLU A 21 -2.42 -17.78 -7.58
N THR A 22 -2.07 -18.82 -8.35
CA THR A 22 -3.00 -19.93 -8.67
C THR A 22 -3.55 -20.59 -7.40
N ILE A 23 -2.69 -20.87 -6.40
CA ILE A 23 -3.15 -21.46 -5.13
C ILE A 23 -4.15 -20.53 -4.42
N MET A 24 -3.95 -19.24 -4.50
CA MET A 24 -4.84 -18.25 -3.89
C MET A 24 -6.18 -18.16 -4.63
N LEU A 25 -6.16 -18.22 -5.95
CA LEU A 25 -7.38 -18.30 -6.77
C LEU A 25 -8.18 -19.59 -6.44
N LEU A 26 -7.49 -20.72 -6.23
CA LEU A 26 -8.12 -21.94 -5.78
C LEU A 26 -8.71 -21.83 -4.36
N ALA A 27 -8.08 -21.10 -3.46
CA ALA A 27 -8.65 -20.82 -2.14
C ALA A 27 -9.95 -19.99 -2.27
N CYS A 28 -9.98 -19.00 -3.17
CA CYS A 28 -11.20 -18.22 -3.46
C CYS A 28 -12.29 -19.08 -4.10
N SER A 29 -11.93 -20.07 -4.94
CA SER A 29 -12.90 -21.02 -5.46
C SER A 29 -13.56 -21.86 -4.34
N GLY A 30 -12.82 -22.16 -3.27
CA GLY A 30 -13.36 -22.80 -2.08
C GLY A 30 -14.42 -21.96 -1.35
N ILE A 31 -14.22 -20.62 -1.29
CA ILE A 31 -15.22 -19.69 -0.76
C ILE A 31 -16.44 -19.63 -1.68
N SER A 32 -16.24 -19.48 -3.00
CA SER A 32 -17.34 -19.54 -3.97
C SER A 32 -18.14 -20.83 -3.87
N TYR A 33 -17.48 -21.96 -3.67
CA TYR A 33 -18.16 -23.26 -3.46
C TYR A 33 -18.99 -23.26 -2.17
N TYR A 34 -18.45 -22.75 -1.07
CA TYR A 34 -19.15 -22.71 0.22
C TYR A 34 -20.43 -21.86 0.17
N TYR A 35 -20.38 -20.72 -0.55
CA TYR A 35 -21.53 -19.81 -0.70
C TYR A 35 -22.42 -20.15 -1.90
N ASN A 36 -22.11 -21.22 -2.68
CA ASN A 36 -22.79 -21.58 -3.93
C ASN A 36 -22.84 -20.43 -4.95
N ASP A 37 -21.75 -19.69 -5.08
CA ASP A 37 -21.63 -18.56 -5.99
C ASP A 37 -21.50 -19.00 -7.45
N GLU A 38 -22.03 -18.20 -8.38
CA GLU A 38 -21.92 -18.42 -9.82
C GLU A 38 -20.47 -18.30 -10.33
N ALA A 39 -19.61 -17.56 -9.64
CA ALA A 39 -18.21 -17.33 -10.02
C ALA A 39 -17.29 -18.55 -9.83
N LEU A 40 -17.76 -19.67 -9.29
CA LEU A 40 -16.94 -20.86 -9.04
C LEU A 40 -16.17 -21.34 -10.27
N LEU A 41 -16.85 -21.50 -11.40
CA LEU A 41 -16.23 -21.98 -12.65
C LEU A 41 -15.23 -20.95 -13.21
N ASP A 42 -15.46 -19.67 -12.99
CA ASP A 42 -14.61 -18.59 -13.48
C ASP A 42 -13.31 -18.51 -12.69
N PHE A 43 -13.35 -18.83 -11.39
CA PHE A 43 -12.12 -19.04 -10.60
C PHE A 43 -11.31 -20.24 -11.10
N TRP A 44 -11.95 -21.36 -11.47
CA TRP A 44 -11.26 -22.52 -12.03
C TRP A 44 -10.61 -22.19 -13.39
N LYS A 45 -11.31 -21.49 -14.29
CA LYS A 45 -10.76 -21.02 -15.57
C LYS A 45 -9.56 -20.10 -15.34
N SER A 46 -9.70 -19.09 -14.46
CA SER A 46 -8.65 -18.15 -14.11
C SER A 46 -7.43 -18.87 -13.53
N ALA A 47 -7.63 -19.77 -12.59
CA ALA A 47 -6.58 -20.59 -12.00
C ALA A 47 -5.87 -21.46 -13.05
N GLY A 48 -6.61 -22.05 -13.98
CA GLY A 48 -6.04 -22.85 -15.08
C GLY A 48 -5.15 -22.02 -16.01
N ILE A 49 -5.60 -20.82 -16.41
CA ILE A 49 -4.83 -19.89 -17.26
C ILE A 49 -3.57 -19.44 -16.53
N THR A 50 -3.70 -19.01 -15.27
CA THR A 50 -2.59 -18.54 -14.44
C THR A 50 -1.57 -19.65 -14.18
N ALA A 51 -2.02 -20.87 -13.86
CA ALA A 51 -1.17 -22.04 -13.70
C ALA A 51 -0.41 -22.39 -14.99
N GLY A 52 -1.11 -22.40 -16.14
CA GLY A 52 -0.52 -22.67 -17.44
C GLY A 52 0.59 -21.67 -17.77
N ALA A 53 0.31 -20.38 -17.62
CA ALA A 53 1.29 -19.32 -17.84
C ALA A 53 2.47 -19.44 -16.85
N GLY A 54 2.19 -19.67 -15.56
CA GLY A 54 3.20 -19.87 -14.52
C GLY A 54 4.12 -21.03 -14.81
N LEU A 55 3.59 -22.19 -15.21
CA LEU A 55 4.37 -23.37 -15.60
C LEU A 55 5.23 -23.09 -16.83
N LEU A 56 4.65 -22.50 -17.89
CA LEU A 56 5.38 -22.15 -19.09
C LEU A 56 6.58 -21.23 -18.79
N MET A 57 6.35 -20.17 -17.99
CA MET A 57 7.41 -19.24 -17.60
C MET A 57 8.46 -19.90 -16.69
N ALA A 58 8.05 -20.74 -15.74
CA ALA A 58 8.96 -21.47 -14.87
C ALA A 58 9.86 -22.47 -15.65
N VAL A 59 9.31 -23.09 -16.70
CA VAL A 59 10.06 -24.01 -17.56
C VAL A 59 10.96 -23.24 -18.54
N ALA A 60 10.45 -22.20 -19.20
CA ALA A 60 11.22 -21.36 -20.12
C ALA A 60 12.42 -20.68 -19.43
N GLY A 61 12.30 -20.35 -18.16
CA GLY A 61 13.36 -19.77 -17.36
C GLY A 61 14.35 -20.77 -16.77
N LYS A 62 14.27 -22.08 -17.07
CA LYS A 62 15.25 -23.06 -16.61
C LYS A 62 16.64 -22.79 -17.19
N GLY A 63 17.69 -22.99 -16.36
CA GLY A 63 19.08 -22.78 -16.76
C GLY A 63 19.59 -21.33 -16.62
N GLY A 64 18.81 -20.43 -16.04
CA GLY A 64 19.30 -19.12 -15.63
C GLY A 64 20.29 -19.19 -14.46
N ASP A 65 21.14 -18.16 -14.34
CA ASP A 65 22.08 -18.06 -13.21
C ASP A 65 21.31 -17.90 -11.89
N LYS A 66 21.78 -18.57 -10.85
CA LYS A 66 21.13 -18.49 -9.51
C LYS A 66 21.43 -17.18 -8.77
N GLN A 67 22.40 -16.41 -9.22
CA GLN A 67 22.76 -15.14 -8.60
C GLN A 67 22.01 -13.99 -9.26
N LEU A 68 21.20 -13.30 -8.48
CA LEU A 68 20.51 -12.07 -8.90
C LEU A 68 21.38 -10.87 -8.54
N THR A 69 21.54 -9.95 -9.48
CA THR A 69 22.13 -8.63 -9.24
C THR A 69 21.08 -7.67 -8.67
N ARG A 70 21.51 -6.48 -8.22
CA ARG A 70 20.56 -5.42 -7.82
C ARG A 70 19.66 -4.98 -8.98
N ARG A 71 20.21 -4.94 -10.21
CA ARG A 71 19.45 -4.58 -11.42
C ARG A 71 18.36 -5.60 -11.70
N ASP A 72 18.69 -6.89 -11.60
CA ASP A 72 17.69 -7.97 -11.74
C ASP A 72 16.56 -7.83 -10.72
N GLY A 73 16.87 -7.41 -9.48
CA GLY A 73 15.89 -7.17 -8.43
C GLY A 73 14.87 -6.08 -8.82
N TYR A 74 15.32 -4.94 -9.35
CA TYR A 74 14.43 -3.85 -9.79
C TYR A 74 13.50 -4.29 -10.92
N VAL A 75 14.03 -5.00 -11.93
CA VAL A 75 13.23 -5.54 -13.04
C VAL A 75 12.22 -6.56 -12.54
N LEU A 76 12.69 -7.52 -11.74
CA LEU A 76 11.84 -8.59 -11.20
C LEU A 76 10.66 -8.03 -10.42
N VAL A 77 10.90 -7.09 -9.50
CA VAL A 77 9.85 -6.52 -8.67
C VAL A 77 8.83 -5.78 -9.50
N SER A 78 9.27 -4.86 -10.36
CA SER A 78 8.35 -4.06 -11.19
C SER A 78 7.47 -4.94 -12.10
N PHE A 79 8.07 -5.94 -12.76
CA PHE A 79 7.31 -6.83 -13.64
C PHE A 79 6.46 -7.86 -12.88
N ALA A 80 6.85 -8.26 -11.66
CA ALA A 80 6.04 -9.14 -10.83
C ALA A 80 4.70 -8.47 -10.47
N TRP A 81 4.71 -7.21 -10.04
CA TRP A 81 3.48 -6.47 -9.73
C TRP A 81 2.55 -6.35 -10.94
N VAL A 82 3.09 -6.04 -12.11
CA VAL A 82 2.31 -5.99 -13.36
C VAL A 82 1.75 -7.38 -13.70
N ALA A 83 2.56 -8.44 -13.59
CA ALA A 83 2.12 -9.80 -13.87
C ALA A 83 1.00 -10.26 -12.92
N PHE A 84 1.15 -10.03 -11.61
CA PHE A 84 0.09 -10.32 -10.64
C PHE A 84 -1.21 -9.57 -10.97
N SER A 85 -1.12 -8.29 -11.34
CA SER A 85 -2.32 -7.53 -11.69
C SER A 85 -2.98 -8.04 -12.99
N LEU A 86 -2.17 -8.46 -13.97
CA LEU A 86 -2.67 -9.01 -15.23
C LEU A 86 -3.37 -10.38 -15.07
N PHE A 87 -2.82 -11.26 -14.24
CA PHE A 87 -3.43 -12.56 -14.01
C PHE A 87 -4.51 -12.49 -12.93
N GLY A 88 -4.35 -11.66 -11.92
CA GLY A 88 -5.33 -11.44 -10.88
C GLY A 88 -6.61 -10.76 -11.34
N MET A 89 -6.61 -10.06 -12.48
CA MET A 89 -7.84 -9.50 -13.07
C MET A 89 -8.75 -10.55 -13.70
N LEU A 90 -8.22 -11.74 -14.03
CA LEU A 90 -8.97 -12.78 -14.76
C LEU A 90 -10.31 -13.18 -14.09
N PRO A 91 -10.40 -13.36 -12.77
CA PRO A 91 -11.68 -13.67 -12.15
C PRO A 91 -12.75 -12.59 -12.38
N PHE A 92 -12.38 -11.31 -12.33
CA PHE A 92 -13.30 -10.20 -12.57
C PHE A 92 -13.75 -10.12 -14.03
N TYR A 93 -12.78 -10.31 -14.96
CA TYR A 93 -13.02 -10.23 -16.39
C TYR A 93 -13.82 -11.43 -16.91
N ILE A 94 -13.42 -12.66 -16.54
CA ILE A 94 -14.04 -13.89 -17.05
C ILE A 94 -15.47 -14.08 -16.50
N SER A 95 -15.72 -13.67 -15.25
CA SER A 95 -17.05 -13.70 -14.65
C SER A 95 -18.03 -12.68 -15.24
N GLY A 96 -17.52 -11.69 -15.98
CA GLY A 96 -18.35 -10.63 -16.58
C GLY A 96 -18.83 -9.55 -15.60
N TYR A 97 -18.46 -9.62 -14.31
CA TYR A 97 -18.79 -8.55 -13.36
C TYR A 97 -18.03 -7.26 -13.62
N VAL A 98 -16.80 -7.38 -14.19
CA VAL A 98 -16.03 -6.24 -14.70
C VAL A 98 -15.58 -6.58 -16.12
N PRO A 99 -16.46 -6.39 -17.13
CA PRO A 99 -16.23 -6.86 -18.49
C PRO A 99 -15.19 -6.06 -19.27
N ASP A 100 -14.84 -4.87 -18.77
CA ASP A 100 -13.81 -4.04 -19.38
C ASP A 100 -12.42 -4.37 -18.80
N ILE A 101 -11.44 -4.57 -19.71
CA ILE A 101 -10.06 -4.93 -19.38
C ILE A 101 -9.39 -3.83 -18.55
N THR A 102 -9.62 -2.55 -18.90
CA THR A 102 -9.05 -1.41 -18.19
C THR A 102 -9.52 -1.38 -16.74
N ASN A 103 -10.84 -1.54 -16.54
CA ASN A 103 -11.45 -1.57 -15.22
C ASN A 103 -11.00 -2.79 -14.39
N ALA A 104 -10.96 -3.98 -15.00
CA ALA A 104 -10.51 -5.20 -14.33
C ALA A 104 -9.04 -5.11 -13.91
N PHE A 105 -8.17 -4.57 -14.76
CA PHE A 105 -6.76 -4.32 -14.45
C PHE A 105 -6.60 -3.27 -13.35
N PHE A 106 -7.34 -2.15 -13.44
CA PHE A 106 -7.31 -1.08 -12.46
C PHE A 106 -7.69 -1.59 -11.07
N GLU A 107 -8.83 -2.33 -10.96
CA GLU A 107 -9.30 -2.90 -9.69
C GLU A 107 -8.26 -3.82 -9.06
N THR A 108 -7.61 -4.64 -9.88
CA THR A 108 -6.60 -5.60 -9.39
C THR A 108 -5.28 -4.92 -9.06
N MET A 109 -4.84 -3.94 -9.87
CA MET A 109 -3.66 -3.13 -9.55
C MET A 109 -3.87 -2.36 -8.25
N SER A 110 -5.04 -1.74 -8.08
CA SER A 110 -5.44 -1.09 -6.83
C SER A 110 -5.44 -2.05 -5.64
N GLY A 111 -5.92 -3.29 -5.85
CA GLY A 111 -5.89 -4.35 -4.85
C GLY A 111 -4.47 -4.70 -4.42
N PHE A 112 -3.62 -5.15 -5.34
CA PHE A 112 -2.26 -5.57 -5.02
C PHE A 112 -1.38 -4.44 -4.50
N THR A 113 -1.51 -3.21 -5.03
CA THR A 113 -0.78 -2.05 -4.50
C THR A 113 -1.33 -1.55 -3.17
N SER A 114 -2.39 -2.20 -2.64
CA SER A 114 -3.10 -1.77 -1.42
C SER A 114 -3.54 -0.30 -1.49
N THR A 115 -3.96 0.14 -2.68
CA THR A 115 -4.45 1.52 -2.88
C THR A 115 -5.90 1.64 -2.40
N GLY A 116 -6.79 0.72 -2.81
CA GLY A 116 -8.19 0.74 -2.39
C GLY A 116 -9.12 1.58 -3.26
N ALA A 117 -8.63 2.24 -4.32
CA ALA A 117 -9.48 2.87 -5.33
C ALA A 117 -10.26 1.80 -6.10
N THR A 118 -11.56 1.98 -6.30
CA THR A 118 -12.43 1.01 -6.95
C THR A 118 -13.19 1.61 -8.12
N VAL A 119 -13.38 0.81 -9.16
CA VAL A 119 -14.25 1.13 -10.31
C VAL A 119 -15.63 0.48 -10.19
N LEU A 120 -15.94 -0.12 -9.05
CA LEU A 120 -17.20 -0.82 -8.82
C LEU A 120 -18.26 0.13 -8.23
N ASP A 121 -19.38 0.27 -8.91
CA ASP A 121 -20.50 1.10 -8.47
C ASP A 121 -21.46 0.37 -7.52
N ASN A 122 -21.44 -0.97 -7.52
CA ASN A 122 -22.29 -1.80 -6.67
C ASN A 122 -21.48 -3.02 -6.15
N ILE A 123 -20.84 -2.83 -5.02
CA ILE A 123 -19.97 -3.85 -4.40
C ILE A 123 -20.78 -5.02 -3.87
N GLU A 124 -21.96 -4.76 -3.29
CA GLU A 124 -22.80 -5.79 -2.68
C GLU A 124 -23.37 -6.79 -3.70
N SER A 125 -23.40 -6.45 -4.99
CA SER A 125 -23.85 -7.36 -6.04
C SER A 125 -22.82 -8.41 -6.44
N LEU A 126 -21.56 -8.26 -6.00
CA LEU A 126 -20.51 -9.23 -6.35
C LEU A 126 -20.66 -10.53 -5.54
N PRO A 127 -20.37 -11.68 -6.18
CA PRO A 127 -20.24 -12.97 -5.49
C PRO A 127 -19.20 -12.92 -4.36
N HIS A 128 -19.44 -13.69 -3.30
CA HIS A 128 -18.53 -13.76 -2.14
C HIS A 128 -17.10 -14.13 -2.53
N GLY A 129 -16.92 -15.02 -3.50
CA GLY A 129 -15.58 -15.36 -4.01
C GLY A 129 -14.84 -14.16 -4.56
N LEU A 130 -15.49 -13.28 -5.34
CA LEU A 130 -14.88 -12.07 -5.89
C LEU A 130 -14.61 -11.02 -4.80
N LEU A 131 -15.51 -10.82 -3.84
CA LEU A 131 -15.29 -9.96 -2.68
C LEU A 131 -14.11 -10.43 -1.83
N PHE A 132 -14.01 -11.76 -1.63
CA PHE A 132 -12.88 -12.33 -0.91
C PHE A 132 -11.57 -12.16 -1.68
N TRP A 133 -11.58 -12.35 -3.02
CA TRP A 133 -10.42 -12.13 -3.87
C TRP A 133 -9.93 -10.68 -3.79
N ARG A 134 -10.83 -9.69 -3.86
CA ARG A 134 -10.49 -8.27 -3.66
C ARG A 134 -9.71 -8.04 -2.36
N SER A 135 -10.24 -8.53 -1.26
CA SER A 135 -9.60 -8.37 0.06
C SER A 135 -8.29 -9.15 0.17
N MET A 136 -8.21 -10.34 -0.47
CA MET A 136 -7.01 -11.16 -0.48
C MET A 136 -5.88 -10.52 -1.30
N THR A 137 -6.18 -9.88 -2.44
CA THR A 137 -5.16 -9.14 -3.21
C THR A 137 -4.51 -8.06 -2.34
N GLN A 138 -5.28 -7.33 -1.53
CA GLN A 138 -4.74 -6.34 -0.61
C GLN A 138 -3.91 -6.98 0.50
N TRP A 139 -4.39 -8.05 1.11
CA TRP A 139 -3.70 -8.72 2.21
C TRP A 139 -2.32 -9.23 1.80
N ILE A 140 -2.22 -9.79 0.60
CA ILE A 140 -0.96 -10.25 0.01
C ILE A 140 -0.09 -9.05 -0.37
N GLY A 141 -0.68 -8.05 -1.02
CA GLY A 141 0.00 -6.83 -1.43
C GLY A 141 0.55 -6.01 -0.27
N GLY A 142 -0.12 -6.04 0.88
CA GLY A 142 0.24 -5.25 2.07
C GLY A 142 1.64 -5.53 2.61
N LEU A 143 2.04 -6.79 2.75
CA LEU A 143 3.42 -7.14 3.14
C LEU A 143 4.39 -7.16 1.97
N GLY A 144 3.87 -6.94 0.80
CA GLY A 144 4.63 -7.05 -0.43
C GLY A 144 4.87 -8.50 -0.84
N ILE A 145 4.73 -8.73 -2.11
CA ILE A 145 5.09 -9.97 -2.79
C ILE A 145 6.49 -10.43 -2.36
N ILE A 146 7.35 -9.52 -1.97
CA ILE A 146 8.76 -9.77 -1.67
C ILE A 146 8.98 -10.35 -0.28
N MET A 147 8.27 -9.92 0.73
CA MET A 147 8.34 -10.58 2.03
C MET A 147 7.88 -12.04 1.91
N PHE A 148 6.85 -12.28 1.08
CA PHE A 148 6.41 -13.62 0.71
C PHE A 148 7.46 -14.36 -0.11
N THR A 149 8.05 -13.69 -1.11
CA THR A 149 9.12 -14.22 -1.95
C THR A 149 10.36 -14.59 -1.14
N ILE A 150 10.76 -13.78 -0.15
CA ILE A 150 11.89 -14.09 0.75
C ILE A 150 11.60 -15.32 1.62
N ALA A 151 10.36 -15.54 2.01
CA ALA A 151 9.99 -16.73 2.76
C ALA A 151 10.01 -17.98 1.89
N VAL A 152 9.73 -17.87 0.59
CA VAL A 152 9.57 -18.99 -0.35
C VAL A 152 10.79 -19.23 -1.24
N LEU A 153 11.47 -18.19 -1.74
CA LEU A 153 12.62 -18.34 -2.64
C LEU A 153 13.80 -19.15 -2.03
N PRO A 154 14.11 -19.08 -0.73
CA PRO A 154 15.12 -19.96 -0.15
C PRO A 154 14.80 -21.45 -0.30
N ILE A 155 13.52 -21.83 -0.36
CA ILE A 155 13.08 -23.21 -0.60
C ILE A 155 13.49 -23.68 -1.99
N PHE A 156 13.55 -22.75 -2.95
CA PHE A 156 13.96 -23.02 -4.34
C PHE A 156 15.45 -22.76 -4.62
N GLY A 157 16.24 -22.45 -3.59
CA GLY A 157 17.69 -22.27 -3.69
C GLY A 157 18.13 -20.95 -4.36
N VAL A 158 17.25 -19.96 -4.43
CA VAL A 158 17.53 -18.62 -4.96
C VAL A 158 17.74 -17.63 -3.81
N SER A 159 18.80 -16.80 -3.87
CA SER A 159 19.07 -15.78 -2.85
C SER A 159 18.11 -14.61 -2.96
N GLY A 160 17.15 -14.50 -2.03
CA GLY A 160 16.17 -13.41 -1.98
C GLY A 160 16.70 -12.07 -1.45
N LEU A 161 18.00 -11.97 -1.15
CA LEU A 161 18.62 -10.78 -0.55
C LEU A 161 18.54 -9.51 -1.41
N GLN A 162 18.75 -9.67 -2.73
CA GLN A 162 18.74 -8.54 -3.67
C GLN A 162 17.33 -8.02 -3.96
N VAL A 163 16.35 -8.93 -3.94
CA VAL A 163 14.93 -8.59 -4.12
C VAL A 163 14.43 -7.78 -2.93
N PHE A 164 14.77 -8.19 -1.70
CA PHE A 164 14.45 -7.44 -0.48
C PHE A 164 15.07 -6.04 -0.44
N ALA A 165 16.31 -5.90 -0.91
CA ALA A 165 16.98 -4.59 -0.96
C ALA A 165 16.33 -3.62 -1.96
N ALA A 166 15.65 -4.13 -3.00
CA ALA A 166 14.94 -3.32 -3.99
C ALA A 166 13.60 -2.78 -3.47
N GLU A 167 12.91 -3.50 -2.57
CA GLU A 167 11.61 -3.11 -2.01
C GLU A 167 11.70 -2.53 -0.58
N ALA A 168 12.69 -2.95 0.20
CA ALA A 168 12.92 -2.41 1.55
C ALA A 168 13.56 -1.02 1.49
N SER A 169 12.86 -0.09 0.87
CA SER A 169 13.27 1.29 0.73
C SER A 169 12.96 2.08 1.99
N GLY A 170 13.99 2.49 2.68
CA GLY A 170 13.92 3.39 3.81
C GLY A 170 15.32 3.88 4.17
N PRO A 171 15.49 5.12 4.64
CA PRO A 171 16.79 5.68 4.97
C PRO A 171 17.48 5.02 6.17
N THR A 172 16.81 4.09 6.86
CA THR A 172 17.36 3.35 8.01
C THR A 172 17.00 1.89 7.91
N HIS A 173 18.00 1.01 7.75
CA HIS A 173 17.83 -0.44 7.84
C HIS A 173 18.05 -0.90 9.30
N ASP A 174 16.98 -1.01 10.06
CA ASP A 174 17.03 -1.64 11.38
C ASP A 174 17.13 -3.17 11.23
N LYS A 175 18.36 -3.70 11.24
CA LYS A 175 18.60 -5.15 11.20
C LYS A 175 18.23 -5.77 12.55
N VAL A 176 17.18 -6.57 12.57
CA VAL A 176 16.72 -7.29 13.77
C VAL A 176 17.48 -8.60 13.96
N HIS A 177 17.82 -9.28 12.87
CA HIS A 177 18.50 -10.56 12.86
C HIS A 177 19.54 -10.64 11.73
N PRO A 178 20.69 -11.35 11.95
CA PRO A 178 21.69 -11.51 10.89
C PRO A 178 21.19 -12.32 9.70
N ARG A 179 20.09 -13.08 9.85
CA ARG A 179 19.46 -13.88 8.78
C ARG A 179 18.10 -13.25 8.38
N ILE A 180 18.03 -12.70 7.18
CA ILE A 180 16.83 -12.04 6.64
C ILE A 180 15.60 -12.94 6.64
N GLY A 181 15.74 -14.24 6.32
CA GLY A 181 14.64 -15.19 6.34
C GLY A 181 14.00 -15.40 7.72
N ILE A 182 14.75 -15.25 8.82
CA ILE A 182 14.19 -15.32 10.18
C ILE A 182 13.37 -14.07 10.48
N THR A 183 13.87 -12.90 10.11
CA THR A 183 13.14 -11.63 10.27
C THR A 183 11.84 -11.64 9.49
N ALA A 184 11.85 -12.12 8.25
CA ALA A 184 10.65 -12.25 7.42
C ALA A 184 9.59 -13.14 8.07
N LYS A 185 9.97 -14.31 8.61
CA LYS A 185 9.04 -15.22 9.32
C LYS A 185 8.37 -14.53 10.53
N TRP A 186 9.14 -13.77 11.31
CA TRP A 186 8.59 -13.04 12.46
C TRP A 186 7.63 -11.92 12.04
N ILE A 187 7.95 -11.17 10.98
CA ILE A 187 7.09 -10.14 10.44
C ILE A 187 5.77 -10.75 9.94
N TRP A 188 5.84 -11.87 9.20
CA TRP A 188 4.67 -12.65 8.80
C TRP A 188 3.83 -13.12 9.98
N GLY A 189 4.47 -13.62 11.02
CA GLY A 189 3.79 -14.06 12.24
C GLY A 189 3.04 -12.93 12.95
N ILE A 190 3.64 -11.73 13.02
CA ILE A 190 2.99 -10.54 13.60
C ILE A 190 1.81 -10.11 12.72
N TYR A 191 1.99 -10.06 11.41
CA TYR A 191 0.95 -9.68 10.47
C TYR A 191 -0.26 -10.61 10.52
N ALA A 192 -0.02 -11.92 10.44
CA ALA A 192 -1.07 -12.93 10.55
C ALA A 192 -1.75 -12.91 11.94
N GLY A 193 -0.97 -12.71 13.01
CA GLY A 193 -1.50 -12.57 14.37
C GLY A 193 -2.39 -11.34 14.54
N MET A 194 -1.98 -10.20 14.00
CA MET A 194 -2.79 -8.97 13.98
C MET A 194 -4.09 -9.20 13.19
N THR A 195 -4.01 -9.80 12.01
CA THR A 195 -5.17 -10.13 11.18
C THR A 195 -6.15 -11.04 11.94
N GLY A 196 -5.66 -12.13 12.54
CA GLY A 196 -6.50 -13.06 13.32
C GLY A 196 -7.16 -12.40 14.54
N THR A 197 -6.43 -11.56 15.26
CA THR A 197 -6.98 -10.81 16.40
C THR A 197 -8.07 -9.85 15.93
N LEU A 198 -7.86 -9.15 14.82
CA LEU A 198 -8.84 -8.22 14.29
C LEU A 198 -10.12 -8.94 13.83
N ILE A 199 -10.01 -10.11 13.15
CA ILE A 199 -11.16 -10.93 12.77
C ILE A 199 -12.03 -11.23 14.00
N ILE A 200 -11.42 -11.69 15.10
CA ILE A 200 -12.14 -12.01 16.33
C ILE A 200 -12.85 -10.76 16.87
N LEU A 201 -12.16 -9.63 16.98
CA LEU A 201 -12.73 -8.40 17.53
C LEU A 201 -13.88 -7.84 16.67
N LEU A 202 -13.77 -7.88 15.35
CA LEU A 202 -14.83 -7.44 14.43
C LEU A 202 -16.06 -8.37 14.51
N THR A 203 -15.84 -9.67 14.60
CA THR A 203 -16.93 -10.66 14.76
C THR A 203 -17.64 -10.45 16.11
N VAL A 204 -16.92 -10.22 17.19
CA VAL A 204 -17.50 -9.86 18.50
C VAL A 204 -18.25 -8.52 18.41
N GLY A 205 -17.80 -7.60 17.60
CA GLY A 205 -18.47 -6.32 17.31
C GLY A 205 -19.77 -6.42 16.50
N GLY A 206 -20.15 -7.62 16.05
CA GLY A 206 -21.40 -7.86 15.32
C GLY A 206 -21.27 -7.92 13.81
N MET A 207 -20.05 -7.87 13.25
CA MET A 207 -19.83 -8.15 11.82
C MET A 207 -20.02 -9.65 11.53
N SER A 208 -20.50 -9.98 10.33
CA SER A 208 -20.47 -11.36 9.84
C SER A 208 -19.02 -11.88 9.81
N ILE A 209 -18.81 -13.19 9.94
CA ILE A 209 -17.46 -13.78 9.86
C ILE A 209 -16.81 -13.43 8.52
N PHE A 210 -17.57 -13.49 7.44
CA PHE A 210 -17.09 -13.16 6.09
C PHE A 210 -16.62 -11.70 6.01
N ASP A 211 -17.47 -10.77 6.43
CA ASP A 211 -17.10 -9.34 6.43
C ASP A 211 -15.93 -9.06 7.36
N SER A 212 -15.88 -9.70 8.55
CA SER A 212 -14.76 -9.58 9.49
C SER A 212 -13.44 -10.02 8.88
N VAL A 213 -13.41 -11.12 8.12
CA VAL A 213 -12.20 -11.58 7.43
C VAL A 213 -11.79 -10.59 6.34
N CYS A 214 -12.72 -10.17 5.48
CA CYS A 214 -12.45 -9.23 4.40
C CYS A 214 -11.93 -7.88 4.92
N HIS A 215 -12.60 -7.30 5.93
CA HIS A 215 -12.17 -6.03 6.53
C HIS A 215 -10.86 -6.16 7.31
N ALA A 216 -10.62 -7.29 7.98
CA ALA A 216 -9.34 -7.51 8.65
C ALA A 216 -8.18 -7.60 7.64
N PHE A 217 -8.38 -8.25 6.49
CA PHE A 217 -7.41 -8.29 5.40
C PHE A 217 -7.10 -6.88 4.89
N ALA A 218 -8.11 -6.10 4.59
CA ALA A 218 -7.97 -4.74 4.09
C ALA A 218 -7.38 -3.77 5.14
N THR A 219 -7.73 -3.91 6.44
CA THR A 219 -7.21 -3.08 7.53
C THR A 219 -5.71 -3.34 7.78
N THR A 220 -5.32 -4.61 7.92
CA THR A 220 -3.92 -4.94 8.23
C THR A 220 -2.97 -4.68 7.07
N SER A 221 -3.48 -4.80 5.84
CA SER A 221 -2.75 -4.43 4.63
C SER A 221 -2.74 -2.93 4.36
N THR A 222 -3.54 -2.17 5.11
CA THR A 222 -3.79 -0.74 4.86
C THR A 222 -4.28 -0.47 3.42
N GLY A 223 -5.24 -1.29 2.95
CA GLY A 223 -5.69 -1.26 1.56
C GLY A 223 -7.10 -0.69 1.34
N GLY A 224 -8.01 -0.81 2.32
CA GLY A 224 -9.30 -0.12 2.35
C GLY A 224 -10.43 -0.68 1.51
N PHE A 225 -10.26 -1.80 0.81
CA PHE A 225 -11.40 -2.45 0.16
C PHE A 225 -12.42 -2.96 1.19
N SER A 226 -13.67 -2.66 0.95
CA SER A 226 -14.80 -3.10 1.76
C SER A 226 -15.70 -4.06 0.97
N THR A 227 -16.47 -4.88 1.69
CA THR A 227 -17.59 -5.67 1.15
C THR A 227 -18.86 -4.83 1.01
N LYS A 228 -18.84 -3.57 1.45
CA LYS A 228 -19.96 -2.64 1.45
C LYS A 228 -19.60 -1.37 0.70
N GLN A 229 -20.56 -0.84 -0.10
CA GLN A 229 -20.36 0.41 -0.84
C GLN A 229 -20.11 1.60 0.09
N ALA A 230 -20.85 1.65 1.21
CA ALA A 230 -20.66 2.68 2.24
C ALA A 230 -19.44 2.46 3.13
N SER A 231 -18.54 1.52 2.78
CA SER A 231 -17.34 1.20 3.57
C SER A 231 -17.70 0.87 5.03
N VAL A 232 -16.93 1.32 6.01
CA VAL A 232 -17.15 1.06 7.44
C VAL A 232 -18.37 1.82 7.97
N ALA A 233 -18.79 2.90 7.32
CA ALA A 233 -20.02 3.64 7.66
C ALA A 233 -21.26 2.73 7.69
N TYR A 234 -21.31 1.67 6.87
CA TYR A 234 -22.42 0.71 6.79
C TYR A 234 -22.80 0.12 8.17
N TYR A 235 -21.83 -0.11 9.04
CA TYR A 235 -22.07 -0.82 10.31
C TYR A 235 -22.63 0.05 11.42
N HIS A 236 -22.60 1.37 11.29
CA HIS A 236 -23.11 2.34 12.27
C HIS A 236 -22.70 2.03 13.74
N SER A 237 -21.50 1.48 13.93
CA SER A 237 -21.02 1.01 15.23
C SER A 237 -19.76 1.74 15.67
N PRO A 238 -19.83 2.58 16.73
CA PRO A 238 -18.64 3.22 17.30
C PRO A 238 -17.55 2.22 17.71
N TYR A 239 -17.94 1.03 18.19
CA TYR A 239 -17.00 -0.02 18.55
C TYR A 239 -16.17 -0.47 17.36
N ILE A 240 -16.83 -0.77 16.23
CA ILE A 240 -16.15 -1.20 14.98
C ILE A 240 -15.21 -0.10 14.47
N GLU A 241 -15.66 1.16 14.49
CA GLU A 241 -14.84 2.30 14.06
C GLU A 241 -13.58 2.46 14.92
N TYR A 242 -13.68 2.37 16.27
CA TYR A 242 -12.51 2.45 17.14
C TYR A 242 -11.57 1.26 17.00
N VAL A 243 -12.10 0.03 16.85
CA VAL A 243 -11.29 -1.17 16.64
C VAL A 243 -10.52 -1.08 15.34
N ILE A 244 -11.18 -0.72 14.23
CA ILE A 244 -10.52 -0.55 12.93
C ILE A 244 -9.48 0.56 13.01
N SER A 245 -9.80 1.73 13.61
CA SER A 245 -8.86 2.84 13.80
C SER A 245 -7.60 2.41 14.54
N LEU A 246 -7.75 1.65 15.62
CA LEU A 246 -6.62 1.12 16.39
C LEU A 246 -5.72 0.23 15.52
N PHE A 247 -6.32 -0.71 14.76
CA PHE A 247 -5.55 -1.64 13.94
C PHE A 247 -4.94 -0.96 12.71
N MET A 248 -5.61 0.02 12.09
CA MET A 248 -5.01 0.88 11.07
C MET A 248 -3.78 1.61 11.61
N PHE A 249 -3.91 2.24 12.81
CA PHE A 249 -2.79 2.92 13.45
C PHE A 249 -1.61 1.98 13.72
N VAL A 250 -1.87 0.79 14.25
CA VAL A 250 -0.83 -0.22 14.52
C VAL A 250 -0.19 -0.73 13.22
N SER A 251 -0.97 -0.95 12.15
CA SER A 251 -0.46 -1.36 10.83
C SER A 251 0.43 -0.28 10.20
N GLY A 252 0.22 1.00 10.54
CA GLY A 252 1.09 2.12 10.17
C GLY A 252 2.43 2.18 10.92
N ILE A 253 2.64 1.37 11.95
CA ILE A 253 3.91 1.30 12.69
C ILE A 253 4.90 0.39 11.96
N ASN A 254 6.19 0.74 12.01
CA ASN A 254 7.25 -0.12 11.50
C ASN A 254 7.19 -1.52 12.13
N PHE A 255 7.13 -2.58 11.32
CA PHE A 255 7.03 -3.97 11.82
C PHE A 255 8.23 -4.40 12.68
N THR A 256 9.40 -3.79 12.48
CA THR A 256 10.56 -4.01 13.37
C THR A 256 10.29 -3.46 14.78
N LEU A 257 9.60 -2.33 14.89
CA LEU A 257 9.20 -1.78 16.20
C LEU A 257 8.12 -2.65 16.86
N LEU A 258 7.17 -3.20 16.08
CA LEU A 258 6.20 -4.17 16.59
C LEU A 258 6.90 -5.43 17.11
N LEU A 259 7.93 -5.91 16.41
CA LEU A 259 8.75 -7.04 16.90
C LEU A 259 9.49 -6.68 18.20
N PHE A 260 10.01 -5.46 18.35
CA PHE A 260 10.60 -5.01 19.62
C PHE A 260 9.56 -4.91 20.72
N PHE A 261 8.33 -4.51 20.42
CA PHE A 261 7.22 -4.47 21.36
C PHE A 261 6.86 -5.88 21.88
N VAL A 262 6.69 -6.85 20.96
CA VAL A 262 6.42 -8.26 21.30
C VAL A 262 7.56 -8.85 22.16
N ASN A 263 8.82 -8.49 21.87
CA ASN A 263 9.99 -8.89 22.63
C ASN A 263 10.21 -8.06 23.92
N ARG A 264 9.21 -7.28 24.37
CA ARG A 264 9.23 -6.44 25.59
C ARG A 264 10.36 -5.40 25.64
N LYS A 265 10.90 -4.98 24.50
CA LYS A 265 11.92 -3.94 24.39
C LYS A 265 11.29 -2.55 24.27
N PHE A 266 10.38 -2.19 25.16
CA PHE A 266 9.54 -0.99 25.12
C PHE A 266 10.32 0.32 24.96
N LYS A 267 11.49 0.43 25.61
CA LYS A 267 12.33 1.64 25.51
C LYS A 267 12.75 1.95 24.06
N LYS A 268 13.05 0.91 23.27
CA LYS A 268 13.41 1.11 21.84
C LYS A 268 12.23 1.58 21.01
N VAL A 269 11.01 1.20 21.38
CA VAL A 269 9.78 1.61 20.70
C VAL A 269 9.46 3.07 21.07
N ILE A 270 9.44 3.41 22.36
CA ILE A 270 9.07 4.74 22.85
C ILE A 270 10.11 5.81 22.43
N ASP A 271 11.40 5.48 22.40
CA ASP A 271 12.46 6.44 22.04
C ASP A 271 12.58 6.68 20.53
N ASN A 272 11.82 5.95 19.70
CA ASN A 272 11.89 6.08 18.24
C ASN A 272 11.31 7.42 17.74
N ALA A 273 12.13 8.18 17.02
CA ALA A 273 11.77 9.51 16.54
C ALA A 273 10.66 9.50 15.48
N GLU A 274 10.65 8.47 14.61
CA GLU A 274 9.62 8.31 13.57
C GLU A 274 8.26 8.02 14.18
N LEU A 275 8.20 7.07 15.14
CA LEU A 275 6.96 6.73 15.84
C LEU A 275 6.40 7.93 16.61
N LYS A 276 7.27 8.73 17.26
CA LYS A 276 6.86 9.98 17.91
C LYS A 276 6.26 10.97 16.93
N TRP A 277 6.89 11.16 15.78
CA TRP A 277 6.38 12.05 14.73
C TRP A 277 5.01 11.57 14.23
N TYR A 278 4.89 10.27 13.93
CA TYR A 278 3.64 9.65 13.49
C TYR A 278 2.53 9.83 14.53
N PHE A 279 2.79 9.53 15.80
CA PHE A 279 1.81 9.69 16.87
C PHE A 279 1.34 11.14 17.02
N TRP A 280 2.28 12.08 17.05
CA TRP A 280 1.95 13.50 17.22
C TRP A 280 1.29 14.11 15.99
N SER A 281 1.62 13.67 14.77
CA SER A 281 0.92 14.11 13.56
C SER A 281 -0.54 13.63 13.56
N VAL A 282 -0.79 12.34 13.84
CA VAL A 282 -2.16 11.82 13.97
C VAL A 282 -2.93 12.58 15.06
N THR A 283 -2.37 12.74 16.25
CA THR A 283 -3.04 13.45 17.36
C THR A 283 -3.32 14.90 17.02
N GLY A 284 -2.35 15.61 16.41
CA GLY A 284 -2.49 17.02 16.05
C GLY A 284 -3.57 17.26 15.01
N PHE A 285 -3.53 16.51 13.88
CA PHE A 285 -4.56 16.63 12.84
C PHE A 285 -5.94 16.22 13.34
N THR A 286 -6.05 15.12 14.09
CA THR A 286 -7.32 14.69 14.70
C THR A 286 -7.91 15.78 15.60
N THR A 287 -7.10 16.39 16.48
CA THR A 287 -7.58 17.43 17.37
C THR A 287 -8.07 18.67 16.62
N VAL A 288 -7.29 19.14 15.65
CA VAL A 288 -7.67 20.32 14.85
C VAL A 288 -8.96 20.07 14.07
N ILE A 289 -9.03 18.91 13.36
CA ILE A 289 -10.20 18.55 12.55
C ILE A 289 -11.42 18.33 13.45
N ALA A 290 -11.28 17.65 14.60
CA ALA A 290 -12.40 17.43 15.53
C ALA A 290 -12.97 18.72 16.08
N VAL A 291 -12.10 19.68 16.45
CA VAL A 291 -12.53 20.99 16.95
C VAL A 291 -13.29 21.75 15.86
N ILE A 292 -12.75 21.83 14.64
CA ILE A 292 -13.41 22.52 13.54
C ILE A 292 -14.75 21.83 13.20
N LEU A 293 -14.76 20.50 13.13
CA LEU A 293 -15.96 19.71 12.81
C LEU A 293 -17.06 19.90 13.87
N TYR A 294 -16.69 19.92 15.16
CA TYR A 294 -17.62 20.17 16.26
C TYR A 294 -18.29 21.55 16.15
N TYR A 295 -17.54 22.60 15.78
CA TYR A 295 -18.11 23.96 15.65
C TYR A 295 -18.81 24.21 14.31
N SER A 296 -18.48 23.46 13.26
CA SER A 296 -19.05 23.66 11.91
C SER A 296 -20.24 22.74 11.61
N SER A 297 -20.48 21.72 12.43
CA SER A 297 -21.56 20.75 12.26
C SER A 297 -22.44 20.65 13.50
N SER A 298 -23.56 19.93 13.38
CA SER A 298 -24.45 19.62 14.52
C SER A 298 -24.03 18.35 15.29
N MET A 299 -22.83 17.82 15.04
CA MET A 299 -22.34 16.58 15.66
C MET A 299 -22.00 16.79 17.14
N GLY A 300 -22.22 15.75 17.94
CA GLY A 300 -21.72 15.71 19.31
C GLY A 300 -20.20 15.65 19.37
N MET A 301 -19.62 16.04 20.52
CA MET A 301 -18.15 16.07 20.68
C MET A 301 -17.49 14.70 20.47
N GLU A 302 -18.12 13.62 20.96
CA GLU A 302 -17.64 12.25 20.75
C GLU A 302 -17.66 11.86 19.27
N GLU A 303 -18.75 12.14 18.58
CA GLU A 303 -18.92 11.81 17.17
C GLU A 303 -17.94 12.59 16.30
N ALA A 304 -17.78 13.89 16.52
CA ALA A 304 -16.81 14.72 15.81
C ALA A 304 -15.36 14.22 16.03
N PHE A 305 -15.02 13.85 17.27
CA PHE A 305 -13.71 13.26 17.58
C PHE A 305 -13.51 11.91 16.90
N ARG A 306 -14.47 11.00 16.99
CA ARG A 306 -14.40 9.64 16.44
C ARG A 306 -14.27 9.65 14.92
N LYS A 307 -15.13 10.43 14.22
CA LYS A 307 -15.06 10.58 12.77
C LYS A 307 -13.75 11.22 12.33
N SER A 308 -13.29 12.25 13.02
CA SER A 308 -11.99 12.89 12.74
C SER A 308 -10.83 11.93 12.95
N LEU A 309 -10.80 11.19 14.06
CA LEU A 309 -9.77 10.19 14.37
C LEU A 309 -9.72 9.12 13.28
N PHE A 310 -10.88 8.58 12.91
CA PHE A 310 -10.99 7.54 11.90
C PHE A 310 -10.46 8.03 10.55
N GLN A 311 -10.93 9.18 10.05
CA GLN A 311 -10.52 9.71 8.75
C GLN A 311 -9.04 10.10 8.72
N VAL A 312 -8.53 10.72 9.79
CA VAL A 312 -7.10 11.06 9.87
C VAL A 312 -6.23 9.81 9.86
N ILE A 313 -6.56 8.79 10.67
CA ILE A 313 -5.79 7.53 10.69
C ILE A 313 -5.92 6.83 9.33
N SER A 314 -7.12 6.72 8.78
CA SER A 314 -7.39 6.06 7.51
C SER A 314 -6.55 6.65 6.38
N LEU A 315 -6.50 7.98 6.26
CA LEU A 315 -5.73 8.65 5.21
C LEU A 315 -4.23 8.68 5.51
N HIS A 316 -3.83 8.88 6.78
CA HIS A 316 -2.41 8.89 7.15
C HIS A 316 -1.74 7.53 7.00
N THR A 317 -2.49 6.45 7.23
CA THR A 317 -2.03 5.07 7.02
C THR A 317 -2.24 4.59 5.60
N SER A 318 -2.74 5.44 4.71
CA SER A 318 -3.13 5.05 3.34
C SER A 318 -4.09 3.84 3.30
N THR A 319 -4.94 3.67 4.30
CA THR A 319 -5.94 2.59 4.31
C THR A 319 -7.12 2.93 3.42
N GLY A 320 -7.66 4.15 3.51
CA GLY A 320 -8.73 4.61 2.64
C GLY A 320 -10.15 4.19 3.03
N PHE A 321 -10.36 3.55 4.18
CA PHE A 321 -11.72 3.34 4.70
C PHE A 321 -12.39 4.66 5.06
N ALA A 322 -13.72 4.70 4.90
CA ALA A 322 -14.53 5.85 5.23
C ALA A 322 -15.65 5.50 6.24
N THR A 323 -15.90 6.41 7.18
CA THR A 323 -17.05 6.40 8.09
C THR A 323 -17.97 7.58 7.84
N ASP A 324 -17.55 8.50 6.98
CA ASP A 324 -18.32 9.69 6.57
C ASP A 324 -17.79 10.20 5.24
N ASP A 325 -18.62 10.95 4.51
CA ASP A 325 -18.17 11.66 3.32
C ASP A 325 -17.57 13.02 3.72
N TYR A 326 -16.22 13.05 3.78
CA TYR A 326 -15.50 14.28 4.14
C TYR A 326 -15.61 15.38 3.07
N MET A 327 -16.10 15.09 1.86
CA MET A 327 -16.37 16.11 0.85
C MET A 327 -17.56 17.02 1.24
N LEU A 328 -18.46 16.52 2.10
CA LEU A 328 -19.54 17.30 2.69
C LEU A 328 -19.08 18.17 3.88
N TRP A 329 -17.85 18.01 4.33
CA TRP A 329 -17.30 18.84 5.39
C TRP A 329 -16.88 20.21 4.87
N THR A 330 -16.61 21.15 5.79
CA THR A 330 -16.14 22.48 5.36
C THR A 330 -14.81 22.38 4.58
N PRO A 331 -14.59 23.24 3.55
CA PRO A 331 -13.44 23.12 2.64
C PRO A 331 -12.08 23.05 3.33
N ILE A 332 -11.90 23.73 4.46
CA ILE A 332 -10.64 23.66 5.23
C ILE A 332 -10.34 22.23 5.70
N LEU A 333 -11.37 21.42 6.01
CA LEU A 333 -11.18 20.08 6.55
C LEU A 333 -10.69 19.11 5.47
N TRP A 334 -11.31 19.07 4.29
CA TRP A 334 -10.79 18.22 3.22
C TRP A 334 -9.42 18.72 2.70
N GLY A 335 -9.14 20.04 2.78
CA GLY A 335 -7.80 20.57 2.52
C GLY A 335 -6.76 20.06 3.51
N LEU A 336 -7.08 20.01 4.82
CA LEU A 336 -6.22 19.43 5.84
C LEU A 336 -6.04 17.91 5.62
N LEU A 337 -7.11 17.19 5.26
CA LEU A 337 -7.05 15.76 4.95
C LEU A 337 -6.17 15.49 3.73
N THR A 338 -6.19 16.36 2.71
CA THR A 338 -5.29 16.26 1.54
C THR A 338 -3.81 16.35 1.96
N ILE A 339 -3.48 17.21 2.93
CA ILE A 339 -2.12 17.26 3.49
C ILE A 339 -1.79 15.93 4.20
N VAL A 340 -2.74 15.38 4.97
CA VAL A 340 -2.57 14.07 5.62
C VAL A 340 -2.37 12.96 4.59
N MET A 341 -3.08 13.00 3.44
CA MET A 341 -2.92 12.04 2.33
C MET A 341 -1.49 12.03 1.77
N ILE A 342 -0.83 13.17 1.69
CA ILE A 342 0.57 13.23 1.23
C ILE A 342 1.53 12.63 2.28
N MET A 343 1.18 12.76 3.58
CA MET A 343 2.00 12.29 4.70
C MET A 343 1.70 10.81 4.97
N GLY A 344 2.55 9.90 4.51
CA GLY A 344 2.43 8.47 4.84
C GLY A 344 2.88 8.17 6.26
N ALA A 345 2.57 6.96 6.78
CA ALA A 345 3.00 6.50 8.10
C ALA A 345 4.48 6.04 8.16
N CYS A 346 4.85 5.16 9.09
CA CYS A 346 6.25 4.77 9.30
C CYS A 346 6.84 3.97 8.14
N ALA A 347 8.12 4.13 7.87
CA ALA A 347 8.86 3.26 6.96
C ALA A 347 8.92 1.83 7.51
N GLY A 348 8.82 0.83 6.61
CA GLY A 348 8.75 -0.58 7.04
C GLY A 348 7.41 -0.98 7.66
N SER A 349 6.33 -0.24 7.36
CA SER A 349 4.92 -0.59 7.55
C SER A 349 4.30 -0.97 6.20
N THR A 350 3.02 -1.38 6.21
CA THR A 350 2.27 -1.70 4.98
C THR A 350 1.82 -0.48 4.19
N THR A 351 1.93 0.72 4.74
CA THR A 351 1.39 1.98 4.21
C THR A 351 2.11 2.50 2.97
N GLY A 352 1.43 3.31 2.18
CA GLY A 352 1.99 4.09 1.06
C GLY A 352 2.48 5.49 1.47
N GLY A 353 2.52 6.43 0.53
CA GLY A 353 2.82 7.85 0.73
C GLY A 353 4.27 8.20 1.12
N LEU A 354 4.48 9.47 1.44
CA LEU A 354 5.75 9.97 1.96
C LEU A 354 5.96 9.50 3.40
N LYS A 355 6.88 8.58 3.60
CA LYS A 355 7.12 7.98 4.93
C LYS A 355 7.52 9.04 5.96
N CYS A 356 7.00 8.92 7.19
CA CYS A 356 7.28 9.82 8.31
C CYS A 356 8.78 10.06 8.55
N ILE A 357 9.63 9.05 8.37
CA ILE A 357 11.07 9.19 8.53
C ILE A 357 11.67 10.24 7.59
N ARG A 358 11.16 10.35 6.35
CA ARG A 358 11.61 11.38 5.39
C ARG A 358 11.20 12.77 5.87
N MET A 359 9.99 12.91 6.41
CA MET A 359 9.52 14.18 6.99
C MET A 359 10.36 14.59 8.20
N VAL A 360 10.73 13.65 9.07
CA VAL A 360 11.62 13.87 10.21
C VAL A 360 13.00 14.36 9.74
N ILE A 361 13.55 13.73 8.69
CA ILE A 361 14.86 14.15 8.12
C ILE A 361 14.76 15.55 7.53
N LEU A 362 13.73 15.82 6.70
CA LEU A 362 13.52 17.12 6.07
C LEU A 362 13.35 18.24 7.10
N ALA A 363 12.54 18.04 8.13
CA ALA A 363 12.36 19.02 9.20
C ALA A 363 13.67 19.33 9.94
N LYS A 364 14.52 18.31 10.16
CA LYS A 364 15.84 18.50 10.77
C LYS A 364 16.83 19.18 9.85
N VAL A 365 16.82 18.85 8.55
CA VAL A 365 17.64 19.53 7.53
C VAL A 365 17.27 21.00 7.48
N SER A 366 15.97 21.32 7.34
CA SER A 366 15.52 22.72 7.32
C SER A 366 15.90 23.49 8.59
N ARG A 367 15.73 22.86 9.77
CA ARG A 367 16.17 23.48 11.04
C ARG A 367 17.68 23.71 11.10
N ASN A 368 18.48 22.78 10.60
CA ASN A 368 19.92 22.91 10.55
C ASN A 368 20.35 24.00 9.57
N GLU A 369 19.64 24.17 8.45
CA GLU A 369 19.91 25.21 7.47
C GLU A 369 19.74 26.62 8.06
N PHE A 370 18.65 26.87 8.81
CA PHE A 370 18.52 28.15 9.55
C PHE A 370 19.68 28.41 10.49
N LYS A 371 20.20 27.35 11.15
CA LYS A 371 21.38 27.52 12.02
C LYS A 371 22.67 27.76 11.23
N HIS A 372 22.78 27.09 10.05
CA HIS A 372 23.95 27.23 9.19
C HIS A 372 24.07 28.65 8.60
N ILE A 373 22.91 29.23 8.22
CA ILE A 373 22.87 30.64 7.78
C ILE A 373 23.40 31.60 8.88
N LEU A 374 23.06 31.35 10.15
CA LEU A 374 23.53 32.16 11.27
C LEU A 374 24.98 31.85 11.67
N HIS A 375 25.42 30.62 11.48
CA HIS A 375 26.75 30.14 11.86
C HIS A 375 27.36 29.30 10.72
N PRO A 376 27.87 29.93 9.64
CA PRO A 376 28.33 29.27 8.42
C PRO A 376 29.38 28.18 8.62
N ASN A 377 30.22 28.33 9.64
CA ASN A 377 31.32 27.40 9.94
C ASN A 377 30.89 26.24 10.88
N ALA A 378 29.62 26.19 11.29
CA ALA A 378 29.14 25.14 12.19
C ALA A 378 28.93 23.82 11.47
N VAL A 379 29.51 22.72 11.96
CA VAL A 379 29.25 21.37 11.49
C VAL A 379 27.99 20.82 12.19
N LEU A 380 26.88 20.79 11.46
CA LEU A 380 25.55 20.43 11.98
C LEU A 380 25.06 19.08 11.41
N PRO A 381 25.49 17.93 11.95
CA PRO A 381 25.05 16.64 11.44
C PRO A 381 23.55 16.40 11.72
N VAL A 382 22.84 15.89 10.73
CA VAL A 382 21.46 15.41 10.92
C VAL A 382 21.48 14.11 11.72
N ARG A 383 20.79 14.08 12.85
CA ARG A 383 20.72 12.89 13.73
C ARG A 383 19.29 12.39 13.86
N VAL A 384 19.09 11.10 13.64
CA VAL A 384 17.81 10.38 13.88
C VAL A 384 18.10 9.20 14.81
N ASN A 385 17.28 9.00 15.84
CA ASN A 385 17.46 7.94 16.83
C ASN A 385 18.90 7.89 17.42
N LYS A 386 19.49 9.07 17.69
CA LYS A 386 20.88 9.26 18.17
C LYS A 386 21.98 8.89 17.16
N GLN A 387 21.63 8.42 15.95
CA GLN A 387 22.59 8.11 14.89
C GLN A 387 22.72 9.26 13.92
N VAL A 388 23.94 9.52 13.43
CA VAL A 388 24.20 10.51 12.39
C VAL A 388 23.80 9.93 11.04
N ILE A 389 22.95 10.64 10.31
CA ILE A 389 22.53 10.28 8.95
C ILE A 389 23.61 10.78 7.97
N SER A 390 24.04 9.91 7.06
CA SER A 390 25.02 10.28 6.04
C SER A 390 24.47 11.34 5.08
N PRO A 391 25.31 12.25 4.58
CA PRO A 391 24.91 13.25 3.59
C PRO A 391 24.29 12.62 2.33
N SER A 392 24.73 11.44 1.92
CA SER A 392 24.17 10.71 0.79
C SER A 392 22.70 10.35 1.01
N ILE A 393 22.33 9.88 2.21
CA ILE A 393 20.93 9.58 2.55
C ILE A 393 20.09 10.86 2.55
N VAL A 394 20.61 11.96 3.08
CA VAL A 394 19.91 13.26 3.06
C VAL A 394 19.65 13.69 1.62
N SER A 395 20.65 13.61 0.74
CA SER A 395 20.51 13.93 -0.69
C SER A 395 19.48 13.05 -1.38
N THR A 396 19.45 11.74 -1.08
CA THR A 396 18.43 10.80 -1.61
C THR A 396 17.02 11.18 -1.16
N VAL A 397 16.85 11.59 0.11
CA VAL A 397 15.54 12.02 0.63
C VAL A 397 15.07 13.31 -0.05
N LEU A 398 15.96 14.29 -0.25
CA LEU A 398 15.64 15.53 -0.98
C LEU A 398 15.26 15.25 -2.44
N ALA A 399 16.03 14.38 -3.13
CA ALA A 399 15.75 13.99 -4.51
C ALA A 399 14.40 13.24 -4.60
N PHE A 400 14.08 12.36 -3.64
CA PHE A 400 12.80 11.66 -3.59
C PHE A 400 11.63 12.64 -3.44
N PHE A 401 11.76 13.58 -2.52
CA PHE A 401 10.73 14.59 -2.28
C PHE A 401 10.48 15.45 -3.52
N PHE A 402 11.54 15.90 -4.17
CA PHE A 402 11.46 16.66 -5.42
C PHE A 402 10.77 15.87 -6.53
N LEU A 403 11.18 14.61 -6.76
CA LEU A 403 10.59 13.74 -7.78
C LEU A 403 9.12 13.43 -7.48
N TYR A 404 8.76 13.20 -6.21
CA TYR A 404 7.39 12.95 -5.81
C TYR A 404 6.46 14.08 -6.24
N PHE A 405 6.83 15.34 -5.95
CA PHE A 405 6.02 16.49 -6.34
C PHE A 405 6.02 16.76 -7.84
N ILE A 406 7.14 16.58 -8.54
CA ILE A 406 7.16 16.71 -10.00
C ILE A 406 6.24 15.69 -10.66
N ILE A 407 6.31 14.42 -10.26
CA ILE A 407 5.44 13.38 -10.83
C ILE A 407 3.98 13.66 -10.50
N ALA A 408 3.68 14.12 -9.28
CA ALA A 408 2.33 14.53 -8.91
C ALA A 408 1.81 15.68 -9.80
N ILE A 409 2.61 16.73 -9.98
CA ILE A 409 2.25 17.87 -10.83
C ILE A 409 2.03 17.43 -12.28
N ILE A 410 2.95 16.63 -12.84
CA ILE A 410 2.80 16.11 -14.21
C ILE A 410 1.54 15.26 -14.34
N GLY A 411 1.29 14.36 -13.38
CA GLY A 411 0.09 13.53 -13.36
C GLY A 411 -1.20 14.37 -13.33
N ILE A 412 -1.27 15.38 -12.46
CA ILE A 412 -2.39 16.30 -12.35
C ILE A 412 -2.63 17.03 -13.68
N LEU A 413 -1.56 17.57 -14.29
CA LEU A 413 -1.69 18.28 -15.58
C LEU A 413 -2.15 17.36 -16.71
N ILE A 414 -1.72 16.09 -16.73
CA ILE A 414 -2.19 15.10 -17.72
C ILE A 414 -3.68 14.81 -17.48
N MET A 415 -4.13 14.61 -16.23
CA MET A 415 -5.54 14.38 -15.88
C MET A 415 -6.41 15.58 -16.31
N MET A 416 -6.00 16.79 -15.97
CA MET A 416 -6.68 18.02 -16.41
C MET A 416 -6.71 18.15 -17.94
N GLY A 417 -5.63 17.74 -18.63
CA GLY A 417 -5.56 17.68 -20.10
C GLY A 417 -6.53 16.69 -20.73
N MET A 418 -6.98 15.69 -19.98
CA MET A 418 -8.06 14.76 -20.38
C MET A 418 -9.48 15.31 -20.09
N GLY A 419 -9.61 16.53 -19.56
CA GLY A 419 -10.88 17.18 -19.26
C GLY A 419 -11.44 16.87 -17.88
N ILE A 420 -10.65 16.34 -16.98
CA ILE A 420 -11.04 16.05 -15.59
C ILE A 420 -10.83 17.31 -14.73
N ASP A 421 -11.75 17.59 -13.83
CA ASP A 421 -11.70 18.77 -12.96
C ASP A 421 -10.45 18.79 -12.08
N ALA A 422 -9.98 20.00 -11.72
CA ALA A 422 -8.73 20.18 -10.99
C ALA A 422 -8.76 19.50 -9.60
N GLU A 423 -9.89 19.60 -8.89
CA GLU A 423 -10.07 18.98 -7.57
C GLU A 423 -9.97 17.45 -7.66
N GLU A 424 -10.69 16.85 -8.60
CA GLU A 424 -10.69 15.43 -8.87
C GLU A 424 -9.30 14.95 -9.34
N SER A 425 -8.64 15.70 -10.24
CA SER A 425 -7.31 15.42 -10.73
C SER A 425 -6.27 15.39 -9.59
N ILE A 426 -6.32 16.37 -8.67
CA ILE A 426 -5.44 16.41 -7.49
C ILE A 426 -5.72 15.20 -6.60
N GLY A 427 -7.00 14.95 -6.28
CA GLY A 427 -7.41 13.82 -5.43
C GLY A 427 -6.95 12.48 -5.98
N CYS A 428 -7.23 12.19 -7.25
CA CYS A 428 -6.86 10.94 -7.90
C CYS A 428 -5.35 10.71 -7.95
N VAL A 429 -4.58 11.73 -8.31
CA VAL A 429 -3.12 11.61 -8.44
C VAL A 429 -2.46 11.45 -7.07
N VAL A 430 -2.85 12.28 -6.08
CA VAL A 430 -2.32 12.19 -4.71
C VAL A 430 -2.67 10.83 -4.09
N SER A 431 -3.91 10.38 -4.25
CA SER A 431 -4.36 9.08 -3.78
C SER A 431 -3.61 7.93 -4.45
N SER A 432 -3.40 7.97 -5.77
CA SER A 432 -2.71 6.92 -6.51
C SER A 432 -1.22 6.82 -6.15
N ILE A 433 -0.49 7.94 -6.09
CA ILE A 433 0.93 7.93 -5.69
C ILE A 433 1.06 7.60 -4.19
N GLY A 434 0.08 8.00 -3.37
CA GLY A 434 0.02 7.71 -1.95
C GLY A 434 -0.47 6.31 -1.62
N ASN A 435 -1.05 5.58 -2.58
CA ASN A 435 -1.75 4.30 -2.42
C ASN A 435 -2.84 4.37 -1.33
N MET A 436 -3.84 5.26 -1.47
CA MET A 436 -4.80 5.57 -0.40
C MET A 436 -6.25 5.18 -0.65
N GLY A 437 -6.68 5.11 -1.90
CA GLY A 437 -8.04 4.75 -2.30
C GLY A 437 -8.95 5.94 -2.59
N PRO A 438 -9.49 6.65 -1.62
CA PRO A 438 -10.37 7.78 -1.89
C PRO A 438 -9.62 8.98 -2.48
N GLY A 439 -10.27 9.67 -3.43
CA GLY A 439 -9.80 10.93 -4.02
C GLY A 439 -10.52 12.14 -3.42
N LEU A 440 -10.75 13.15 -4.26
CA LEU A 440 -11.51 14.36 -3.98
C LEU A 440 -12.61 14.52 -5.04
N GLY A 441 -13.60 15.33 -4.80
CA GLY A 441 -14.71 15.54 -5.73
C GLY A 441 -15.51 14.26 -5.98
N ASP A 442 -15.81 13.99 -7.26
CA ASP A 442 -16.57 12.82 -7.70
C ASP A 442 -15.81 11.48 -7.60
N THR A 443 -14.58 11.52 -7.12
CA THR A 443 -13.77 10.34 -6.75
C THR A 443 -13.53 10.23 -5.25
N GLY A 444 -14.28 10.98 -4.46
CA GLY A 444 -14.25 11.00 -2.99
C GLY A 444 -14.66 9.67 -2.36
N PRO A 445 -14.77 9.64 -1.02
CA PRO A 445 -14.94 8.38 -0.25
C PRO A 445 -16.29 7.70 -0.48
N ALA A 446 -17.29 8.41 -0.99
CA ALA A 446 -18.62 7.88 -1.28
C ALA A 446 -18.80 7.42 -2.74
N TYR A 447 -17.83 7.66 -3.60
CA TYR A 447 -17.93 7.45 -5.05
C TYR A 447 -16.93 6.43 -5.58
N SER A 448 -17.22 5.88 -6.77
CA SER A 448 -16.29 5.01 -7.50
C SER A 448 -15.50 5.82 -8.55
N TRP A 449 -14.42 5.24 -9.03
CA TRP A 449 -13.61 5.82 -10.12
C TRP A 449 -14.04 5.33 -11.51
N ASN A 450 -15.26 4.78 -11.62
CA ASN A 450 -15.78 4.23 -12.86
C ASN A 450 -15.96 5.29 -13.95
N SER A 451 -16.35 6.49 -13.56
CA SER A 451 -16.59 7.65 -14.46
C SER A 451 -15.33 8.14 -15.17
N LEU A 452 -14.15 7.83 -14.67
CA LEU A 452 -12.88 8.28 -15.27
C LEU A 452 -12.64 7.66 -16.66
N PRO A 453 -12.04 8.42 -17.59
CA PRO A 453 -11.61 7.88 -18.88
C PRO A 453 -10.58 6.74 -18.73
N ASP A 454 -10.57 5.79 -19.67
CA ASP A 454 -9.64 4.65 -19.64
C ASP A 454 -8.18 5.08 -19.60
N ALA A 455 -7.80 6.11 -20.37
CA ALA A 455 -6.44 6.64 -20.37
C ALA A 455 -6.03 7.15 -18.98
N ALA A 456 -6.97 7.77 -18.24
CA ALA A 456 -6.74 8.21 -16.86
C ALA A 456 -6.54 7.01 -15.92
N LYS A 457 -7.35 5.95 -16.04
CA LYS A 457 -7.20 4.72 -15.24
C LYS A 457 -5.84 4.03 -15.45
N TRP A 458 -5.35 3.99 -16.70
CA TRP A 458 -4.01 3.47 -16.99
C TRP A 458 -2.90 4.32 -16.37
N LEU A 459 -3.00 5.66 -16.49
CA LEU A 459 -2.06 6.57 -15.83
C LEU A 459 -2.06 6.37 -14.31
N LEU A 460 -3.24 6.32 -13.70
CA LEU A 460 -3.40 6.16 -12.25
C LEU A 460 -2.89 4.79 -11.78
N SER A 461 -3.15 3.71 -12.53
CA SER A 461 -2.57 2.38 -12.26
C SER A 461 -1.04 2.40 -12.28
N PHE A 462 -0.44 3.15 -13.20
CA PHE A 462 1.00 3.34 -13.23
C PHE A 462 1.51 4.15 -12.02
N LEU A 463 0.77 5.20 -11.62
CA LEU A 463 1.11 5.98 -10.42
C LEU A 463 0.97 5.16 -9.13
N MET A 464 -0.02 4.25 -9.04
CA MET A 464 -0.15 3.30 -7.92
C MET A 464 1.08 2.38 -7.82
N LEU A 465 1.57 1.88 -8.96
CA LEU A 465 2.78 1.07 -9.01
C LEU A 465 4.02 1.89 -8.60
N LEU A 466 4.15 3.12 -9.08
CA LEU A 466 5.22 4.05 -8.70
C LEU A 466 5.23 4.32 -7.19
N GLY A 467 4.08 4.61 -6.62
CA GLY A 467 3.91 4.85 -5.19
C GLY A 467 4.32 3.63 -4.37
N ARG A 468 3.83 2.45 -4.73
CA ARG A 468 4.08 1.20 -4.02
C ARG A 468 5.55 0.79 -4.03
N LEU A 469 6.24 0.94 -5.16
CA LEU A 469 7.64 0.58 -5.33
C LEU A 469 8.62 1.73 -5.01
N GLU A 470 8.13 2.79 -4.42
CA GLU A 470 8.91 3.97 -4.00
C GLU A 470 9.72 4.60 -5.15
N LEU A 471 9.06 5.16 -6.11
CA LEU A 471 9.51 5.94 -7.28
C LEU A 471 10.81 5.48 -7.94
N PHE A 472 11.94 5.48 -7.20
CA PHE A 472 13.25 5.14 -7.77
C PHE A 472 13.32 3.75 -8.37
N THR A 473 12.65 2.76 -7.78
CA THR A 473 12.66 1.37 -8.24
C THR A 473 12.17 1.24 -9.68
N VAL A 474 11.07 1.94 -9.99
CA VAL A 474 10.48 1.90 -11.33
C VAL A 474 11.12 2.91 -12.26
N LEU A 475 11.42 4.14 -11.78
CA LEU A 475 12.00 5.19 -12.61
C LEU A 475 13.40 4.83 -13.14
N LEU A 476 14.19 4.08 -12.38
CA LEU A 476 15.49 3.59 -12.83
C LEU A 476 15.39 2.78 -14.12
N LEU A 477 14.30 2.03 -14.33
CA LEU A 477 14.09 1.25 -15.54
C LEU A 477 13.97 2.12 -16.81
N PHE A 478 13.61 3.39 -16.67
CA PHE A 478 13.50 4.34 -17.78
C PHE A 478 14.80 5.12 -18.04
N THR A 479 15.85 4.89 -17.22
CA THR A 479 17.14 5.56 -17.43
C THR A 479 18.05 4.75 -18.35
N PRO A 480 18.71 5.38 -19.38
CA PRO A 480 19.63 4.68 -20.26
C PRO A 480 20.80 4.02 -19.54
N GLU A 481 21.26 4.61 -18.43
CA GLU A 481 22.37 4.11 -17.62
C GLU A 481 22.05 2.76 -16.96
N PHE A 482 20.78 2.49 -16.70
CA PHE A 482 20.35 1.21 -16.12
C PHE A 482 20.66 0.02 -17.05
N TRP A 483 20.52 0.23 -18.35
CA TRP A 483 20.67 -0.81 -19.39
C TRP A 483 22.10 -0.91 -19.93
N LYS A 484 22.95 0.09 -19.67
CA LYS A 484 24.36 0.06 -20.11
C LYS A 484 25.16 -0.93 -19.27
N ARG A 485 26.09 -1.61 -19.93
CA ARG A 485 27.10 -2.48 -19.29
C ARG A 485 28.17 -1.55 -18.71
N ASN A 486 28.46 -1.66 -17.43
CA ASN A 486 29.62 -1.02 -16.80
C ASN A 486 30.87 -1.84 -17.06
#